data_a9cae6bd58f9b377fecb8bbd1461fe70
#
_entry.id   a9cae6bd58f9b377fecb8bbd1461fe70
#
_cell.length_a   1.000
_cell.length_b   1.000
_cell.length_c   1.000
_cell.angle_alpha   90.00
_cell.angle_beta   90.00
_cell.angle_gamma   90.00
#
_symmetry.space_group_name_H-M   'P 1'
#
loop_
_entity.id
_entity.type
_entity.pdbx_description
1 polymer ?
#
loop_
_entity_poly.entity_id
_entity_poly.type
_entity_poly.pdbx_seq_one_letter_code
_entity_poly.pdbx_strand_id
1 'polypeptide(L)'
;MFPSLFISHGSPMLALQPGASGPALQRLAAEMPRPKAIVVVSAHWESHDLLVSGSAAPETWHDFGGFPRELFAVQYPAPGNPQLAGEIVGLLRADGLNARIDGQRPFDHGTWVPLSLMYPAADIPVVQVSLPSRMGPALQTRVGHALTSLREEGVLLIGSGSITHNLGELDWHAGPESIEPWARGFRDWVVDKLAANDEAALHDYRRQAPHAVRSHPSDEHLLPLYFARGAGGDFSIAHQGFTMGALGMDIYRFG
;
A
#
# COMPACT_ATOMS: atom_id res chain seq x y z
N MET A 1 13.79 15.20 -1.15
CA MET A 1 12.40 14.73 -1.29
C MET A 1 12.36 13.23 -1.14
N PHE A 2 11.41 12.66 -0.37
CA PHE A 2 11.22 11.21 -0.30
C PHE A 2 10.58 10.68 -1.60
N PRO A 3 10.84 9.42 -2.01
CA PRO A 3 10.00 8.74 -2.97
C PRO A 3 8.62 8.45 -2.36
N SER A 4 7.61 8.18 -3.16
CA SER A 4 6.45 7.40 -2.71
C SER A 4 6.65 5.93 -3.06
N LEU A 5 6.00 5.04 -2.31
CA LEU A 5 6.16 3.61 -2.45
C LEU A 5 4.81 2.93 -2.67
N PHE A 6 4.77 1.96 -3.57
CA PHE A 6 3.74 0.93 -3.57
C PHE A 6 4.34 -0.36 -3.02
N ILE A 7 3.67 -0.98 -2.06
CA ILE A 7 4.12 -2.21 -1.41
C ILE A 7 3.01 -3.26 -1.50
N SER A 8 3.30 -4.38 -2.12
CA SER A 8 2.45 -5.57 -1.99
C SER A 8 2.70 -6.17 -0.61
N HIS A 9 1.74 -5.97 0.32
CA HIS A 9 1.89 -6.37 1.73
C HIS A 9 1.69 -7.87 1.96
N GLY A 10 1.10 -8.58 0.98
CA GLY A 10 0.92 -10.02 1.03
C GLY A 10 0.00 -10.51 2.15
N SER A 11 0.25 -11.73 2.63
CA SER A 11 -0.46 -12.28 3.79
C SER A 11 0.04 -11.69 5.10
N PRO A 12 -0.80 -11.61 6.16
CA PRO A 12 -0.35 -11.26 7.52
C PRO A 12 0.83 -12.10 8.03
N MET A 13 0.98 -13.33 7.52
CA MET A 13 2.13 -14.21 7.83
C MET A 13 3.48 -13.62 7.43
N LEU A 14 3.52 -12.61 6.57
CA LEU A 14 4.75 -11.90 6.21
C LEU A 14 5.49 -11.34 7.45
N ALA A 15 4.75 -10.98 8.50
CA ALA A 15 5.33 -10.52 9.75
C ALA A 15 6.19 -11.59 10.47
N LEU A 16 5.86 -12.88 10.32
CA LEU A 16 6.58 -14.00 10.92
C LEU A 16 7.45 -14.76 9.90
N GLN A 17 7.05 -14.75 8.65
CA GLN A 17 7.71 -15.44 7.55
C GLN A 17 7.96 -14.47 6.40
N PRO A 18 8.94 -13.56 6.52
CA PRO A 18 9.12 -12.43 5.62
C PRO A 18 9.59 -12.81 4.21
N GLY A 19 10.03 -14.06 3.98
CA GLY A 19 10.43 -14.55 2.66
C GLY A 19 11.44 -13.63 1.97
N ALA A 20 11.33 -13.48 0.65
CA ALA A 20 12.17 -12.57 -0.13
C ALA A 20 11.77 -11.09 0.03
N SER A 21 10.51 -10.81 0.36
CA SER A 21 10.01 -9.44 0.52
C SER A 21 10.56 -8.75 1.77
N GLY A 22 10.79 -9.50 2.87
CA GLY A 22 11.33 -8.92 4.09
C GLY A 22 12.70 -8.25 3.91
N PRO A 23 13.73 -8.96 3.42
CA PRO A 23 15.01 -8.33 3.10
C PRO A 23 14.91 -7.18 2.08
N ALA A 24 13.97 -7.23 1.14
CA ALA A 24 13.74 -6.15 0.19
C ALA A 24 13.19 -4.90 0.88
N LEU A 25 12.21 -5.03 1.77
CA LEU A 25 11.67 -3.93 2.58
C LEU A 25 12.72 -3.33 3.51
N GLN A 26 13.55 -4.17 4.15
CA GLN A 26 14.65 -3.71 5.03
C GLN A 26 15.70 -2.91 4.26
N ARG A 27 16.13 -3.40 3.09
CA ARG A 27 17.08 -2.67 2.22
C ARG A 27 16.49 -1.34 1.77
N LEU A 28 15.24 -1.34 1.30
CA LEU A 28 14.58 -0.12 0.85
C LEU A 28 14.49 0.93 1.97
N ALA A 29 14.18 0.50 3.20
CA ALA A 29 14.18 1.40 4.35
C ALA A 29 15.59 1.94 4.69
N ALA A 30 16.63 1.11 4.56
CA ALA A 30 18.01 1.50 4.83
C ALA A 30 18.61 2.44 3.76
N GLU A 31 18.14 2.37 2.52
CA GLU A 31 18.57 3.25 1.42
C GLU A 31 17.96 4.66 1.49
N MET A 32 16.91 4.84 2.28
CA MET A 32 16.25 6.13 2.46
C MET A 32 16.69 6.81 3.77
N PRO A 33 16.68 8.14 3.85
CA PRO A 33 16.77 8.82 5.13
C PRO A 33 15.65 8.35 6.06
N ARG A 34 15.82 8.50 7.37
CA ARG A 34 14.72 8.21 8.29
C ARG A 34 13.59 9.22 8.10
N PRO A 35 12.34 8.77 7.83
CA PRO A 35 11.22 9.70 7.69
C PRO A 35 10.82 10.30 9.03
N LYS A 36 10.30 11.52 9.00
CA LYS A 36 9.72 12.19 10.17
C LYS A 36 8.34 11.63 10.52
N ALA A 37 7.61 11.16 9.52
CA ALA A 37 6.32 10.49 9.62
C ALA A 37 6.06 9.65 8.37
N ILE A 38 5.10 8.74 8.46
CA ILE A 38 4.68 7.89 7.35
C ILE A 38 3.17 8.05 7.13
N VAL A 39 2.74 8.20 5.88
CA VAL A 39 1.33 8.16 5.48
C VAL A 39 1.09 6.89 4.70
N VAL A 40 0.07 6.12 5.09
CA VAL A 40 -0.28 4.85 4.43
C VAL A 40 -1.70 4.89 3.91
N VAL A 41 -1.88 4.55 2.64
CA VAL A 41 -3.18 4.15 2.08
C VAL A 41 -3.19 2.63 2.01
N SER A 42 -4.00 1.99 2.86
CA SER A 42 -4.11 0.53 2.95
C SER A 42 -5.36 0.02 2.24
N ALA A 43 -5.24 -1.09 1.51
CA ALA A 43 -6.35 -1.82 0.92
C ALA A 43 -7.41 -2.25 1.95
N HIS A 44 -7.03 -2.36 3.23
CA HIS A 44 -7.90 -2.80 4.33
C HIS A 44 -8.68 -1.69 5.01
N TRP A 45 -8.60 -0.46 4.51
CA TRP A 45 -9.42 0.63 5.00
C TRP A 45 -10.31 1.22 3.91
N GLU A 46 -11.26 0.42 3.45
CA GLU A 46 -12.35 0.94 2.62
C GLU A 46 -13.35 1.74 3.47
N SER A 47 -13.86 2.83 2.93
CA SER A 47 -14.85 3.69 3.56
C SER A 47 -15.75 4.36 2.52
N HIS A 48 -16.89 4.90 2.94
CA HIS A 48 -17.74 5.68 2.05
C HIS A 48 -17.14 7.05 1.75
N ASP A 49 -16.54 7.66 2.77
CA ASP A 49 -15.94 8.99 2.71
C ASP A 49 -14.41 8.89 2.71
N LEU A 50 -13.73 9.95 2.31
CA LEU A 50 -12.28 10.07 2.46
C LEU A 50 -11.95 10.42 3.91
N LEU A 51 -11.35 9.46 4.63
CA LEU A 51 -11.03 9.56 6.04
C LEU A 51 -9.53 9.57 6.27
N VAL A 52 -9.09 10.26 7.32
CA VAL A 52 -7.70 10.33 7.78
C VAL A 52 -7.64 9.93 9.24
N SER A 53 -6.78 8.98 9.62
CA SER A 53 -6.66 8.53 11.00
C SER A 53 -6.06 9.63 11.88
N GLY A 54 -6.74 9.96 12.99
CA GLY A 54 -6.37 11.06 13.89
C GLY A 54 -6.05 10.63 15.33
N SER A 55 -5.99 9.33 15.63
CA SER A 55 -5.56 8.85 16.96
C SER A 55 -4.09 9.19 17.21
N ALA A 56 -3.74 9.60 18.42
CA ALA A 56 -2.35 9.78 18.83
C ALA A 56 -1.64 8.46 19.18
N ALA A 57 -2.40 7.42 19.50
CA ALA A 57 -1.91 6.09 19.88
C ALA A 57 -2.84 5.02 19.25
N PRO A 58 -2.76 4.79 17.94
CA PRO A 58 -3.54 3.75 17.27
C PRO A 58 -3.14 2.36 17.76
N GLU A 59 -4.13 1.49 17.96
CA GLU A 59 -3.88 0.09 18.30
C GLU A 59 -3.44 -0.72 17.08
N THR A 60 -2.72 -1.81 17.30
CA THR A 60 -2.46 -2.82 16.27
C THR A 60 -3.72 -3.66 16.09
N TRP A 61 -4.30 -3.64 14.91
CA TRP A 61 -5.50 -4.41 14.62
C TRP A 61 -5.18 -5.68 13.83
N HIS A 62 -5.59 -6.81 14.38
CA HIS A 62 -5.52 -8.10 13.72
C HIS A 62 -6.84 -8.36 12.98
N ASP A 63 -7.00 -7.67 11.85
CA ASP A 63 -8.20 -7.68 10.98
C ASP A 63 -8.33 -8.96 10.13
N PHE A 64 -7.82 -10.07 10.65
CA PHE A 64 -7.77 -11.37 9.99
C PHE A 64 -8.09 -12.50 10.97
N GLY A 65 -8.34 -13.72 10.45
CA GLY A 65 -8.59 -14.93 11.25
C GLY A 65 -7.95 -16.15 10.61
N GLY A 66 -7.91 -17.26 11.37
CA GLY A 66 -7.42 -18.54 10.86
C GLY A 66 -5.88 -18.68 10.83
N PHE A 67 -5.15 -17.78 11.47
CA PHE A 67 -3.69 -17.78 11.53
C PHE A 67 -3.16 -18.33 12.88
N PRO A 68 -1.86 -18.69 12.96
CA PRO A 68 -1.21 -19.12 14.20
C PRO A 68 -1.31 -18.07 15.32
N ARG A 69 -1.37 -18.53 16.58
CA ARG A 69 -1.50 -17.65 17.76
C ARG A 69 -0.36 -16.62 17.88
N GLU A 70 0.83 -17.00 17.46
CA GLU A 70 2.03 -16.17 17.48
C GLU A 70 1.84 -14.86 16.69
N LEU A 71 1.06 -14.91 15.61
CA LEU A 71 0.78 -13.73 14.79
C LEU A 71 -0.10 -12.72 15.52
N PHE A 72 -1.05 -13.19 16.34
CA PHE A 72 -1.90 -12.30 17.15
C PHE A 72 -1.16 -11.70 18.36
N ALA A 73 0.04 -12.18 18.67
CA ALA A 73 0.91 -11.60 19.69
C ALA A 73 1.80 -10.47 19.14
N VAL A 74 1.93 -10.35 17.82
CA VAL A 74 2.71 -9.27 17.20
C VAL A 74 2.02 -7.93 17.43
N GLN A 75 2.78 -6.95 17.92
CA GLN A 75 2.32 -5.58 18.13
C GLN A 75 3.23 -4.61 17.37
N TYR A 76 2.63 -3.57 16.81
CA TYR A 76 3.35 -2.46 16.17
C TYR A 76 2.86 -1.13 16.79
N PRO A 77 3.34 -0.77 17.98
CA PRO A 77 2.85 0.36 18.78
C PRO A 77 3.42 1.70 18.30
N ALA A 78 3.45 1.94 17.00
CA ALA A 78 3.89 3.22 16.47
C ALA A 78 2.91 4.32 16.89
N PRO A 79 3.39 5.54 17.24
CA PRO A 79 2.50 6.66 17.52
C PRO A 79 1.74 7.07 16.26
N GLY A 80 0.54 7.64 16.45
CA GLY A 80 -0.13 8.40 15.41
C GLY A 80 0.36 9.86 15.40
N ASN A 81 -0.18 10.66 14.48
CA ASN A 81 0.14 12.09 14.39
C ASN A 81 -1.12 12.92 14.08
N PRO A 82 -1.88 13.33 15.10
CA PRO A 82 -3.10 14.14 14.91
C PRO A 82 -2.85 15.48 14.21
N GLN A 83 -1.68 16.09 14.38
CA GLN A 83 -1.33 17.34 13.70
C GLN A 83 -1.18 17.10 12.20
N LEU A 84 -0.37 16.12 11.80
CA LEU A 84 -0.22 15.73 10.38
C LEU A 84 -1.57 15.28 9.78
N ALA A 85 -2.43 14.59 10.54
CA ALA A 85 -3.76 14.24 10.09
C ALA A 85 -4.59 15.49 9.73
N GLY A 86 -4.51 16.55 10.55
CA GLY A 86 -5.13 17.83 10.27
C GLY A 86 -4.58 18.51 9.01
N GLU A 87 -3.26 18.48 8.82
CA GLU A 87 -2.57 18.99 7.63
C GLU A 87 -3.01 18.23 6.36
N ILE A 88 -3.05 16.91 6.40
CA ILE A 88 -3.54 16.05 5.29
C ILE A 88 -4.98 16.41 4.94
N VAL A 89 -5.88 16.54 5.92
CA VAL A 89 -7.27 16.95 5.67
C VAL A 89 -7.31 18.34 5.02
N GLY A 90 -6.46 19.27 5.44
CA GLY A 90 -6.33 20.61 4.84
C GLY A 90 -5.93 20.55 3.37
N LEU A 91 -4.88 19.79 3.04
CA LEU A 91 -4.38 19.59 1.67
C LEU A 91 -5.44 18.95 0.77
N LEU A 92 -6.08 17.89 1.23
CA LEU A 92 -7.14 17.20 0.47
C LEU A 92 -8.33 18.13 0.20
N ARG A 93 -8.75 18.92 1.19
CA ARG A 93 -9.84 19.90 1.02
C ARG A 93 -9.46 21.04 0.08
N ALA A 94 -8.22 21.51 0.12
CA ALA A 94 -7.73 22.51 -0.81
C ALA A 94 -7.77 22.03 -2.27
N ASP A 95 -7.60 20.72 -2.49
CA ASP A 95 -7.80 20.08 -3.81
C ASP A 95 -9.29 19.74 -4.10
N GLY A 96 -10.23 20.18 -3.28
CA GLY A 96 -11.66 19.94 -3.46
C GLY A 96 -12.12 18.51 -3.08
N LEU A 97 -11.31 17.76 -2.33
CA LEU A 97 -11.67 16.46 -1.80
C LEU A 97 -12.26 16.59 -0.39
N ASN A 98 -13.45 16.04 -0.18
CA ASN A 98 -14.14 16.15 1.11
C ASN A 98 -13.58 15.14 2.11
N ALA A 99 -12.45 15.47 2.74
CA ALA A 99 -11.79 14.64 3.74
C ALA A 99 -12.18 15.03 5.17
N ARG A 100 -12.19 14.05 6.08
CA ARG A 100 -12.42 14.27 7.52
C ARG A 100 -11.58 13.32 8.38
N ILE A 101 -11.39 13.65 9.65
CA ILE A 101 -10.65 12.83 10.59
C ILE A 101 -11.52 11.70 11.15
N ASP A 102 -10.95 10.50 11.25
CA ASP A 102 -11.40 9.39 12.07
C ASP A 102 -10.44 9.27 13.27
N GLY A 103 -10.91 9.63 14.45
CA GLY A 103 -10.10 9.63 15.69
C GLY A 103 -9.88 8.24 16.31
N GLN A 104 -10.45 7.16 15.73
CA GLN A 104 -10.44 5.83 16.35
C GLN A 104 -9.83 4.74 15.48
N ARG A 105 -9.54 5.01 14.20
CA ARG A 105 -9.00 4.00 13.28
C ARG A 105 -7.72 3.36 13.80
N PRO A 106 -7.68 2.02 14.05
CA PRO A 106 -6.46 1.29 14.39
C PRO A 106 -5.62 0.98 13.13
N PHE A 107 -4.39 0.51 13.30
CA PHE A 107 -3.55 0.05 12.20
C PHE A 107 -3.96 -1.36 11.75
N ASP A 108 -4.50 -1.51 10.55
CA ASP A 108 -4.74 -2.79 9.91
C ASP A 108 -3.43 -3.46 9.46
N HIS A 109 -3.50 -4.76 9.09
CA HIS A 109 -2.29 -5.50 8.74
C HIS A 109 -1.61 -5.00 7.46
N GLY A 110 -2.33 -4.42 6.52
CA GLY A 110 -1.73 -3.77 5.36
C GLY A 110 -0.85 -2.58 5.74
N THR A 111 -1.07 -1.99 6.91
CA THR A 111 -0.24 -0.93 7.48
C THR A 111 0.88 -1.50 8.35
N TRP A 112 0.56 -2.27 9.39
CA TRP A 112 1.56 -2.63 10.39
C TRP A 112 2.52 -3.74 9.94
N VAL A 113 2.11 -4.66 9.06
CA VAL A 113 3.00 -5.75 8.61
C VAL A 113 4.20 -5.22 7.84
N PRO A 114 4.06 -4.46 6.74
CA PRO A 114 5.23 -3.94 6.03
C PRO A 114 6.05 -2.98 6.89
N LEU A 115 5.41 -2.17 7.73
CA LEU A 115 6.12 -1.23 8.58
C LEU A 115 6.93 -1.92 9.69
N SER A 116 6.47 -3.06 10.23
CA SER A 116 7.23 -3.85 11.20
C SER A 116 8.53 -4.42 10.62
N LEU A 117 8.59 -4.63 9.31
CA LEU A 117 9.79 -5.09 8.60
C LEU A 117 10.71 -3.93 8.20
N MET A 118 10.14 -2.79 7.82
CA MET A 118 10.89 -1.59 7.43
C MET A 118 11.45 -0.82 8.62
N TYR A 119 10.64 -0.66 9.66
CA TYR A 119 10.93 0.18 10.84
C TYR A 119 10.52 -0.53 12.13
N PRO A 120 11.23 -1.61 12.51
CA PRO A 120 10.83 -2.48 13.63
C PRO A 120 10.81 -1.80 15.00
N ALA A 121 11.48 -0.65 15.14
CA ALA A 121 11.45 0.13 16.38
C ALA A 121 10.08 0.77 16.68
N ALA A 122 9.17 0.82 15.70
CA ALA A 122 7.81 1.37 15.81
C ALA A 122 7.77 2.79 16.45
N ASP A 123 8.75 3.62 16.12
CA ASP A 123 8.96 4.93 16.74
C ASP A 123 8.80 6.11 15.76
N ILE A 124 8.35 5.82 14.52
CA ILE A 124 8.00 6.82 13.51
C ILE A 124 6.49 7.00 13.52
N PRO A 125 5.96 8.23 13.63
CA PRO A 125 4.52 8.46 13.60
C PRO A 125 3.88 8.01 12.27
N VAL A 126 2.71 7.38 12.36
CA VAL A 126 1.98 6.85 11.20
C VAL A 126 0.57 7.44 11.14
N VAL A 127 0.17 7.88 9.95
CA VAL A 127 -1.20 8.31 9.65
C VAL A 127 -1.71 7.47 8.48
N GLN A 128 -2.93 6.96 8.57
CA GLN A 128 -3.59 6.27 7.48
C GLN A 128 -4.58 7.18 6.75
N VAL A 129 -4.74 6.97 5.46
CA VAL A 129 -5.78 7.57 4.63
C VAL A 129 -6.60 6.45 4.01
N SER A 130 -7.93 6.55 4.10
CA SER A 130 -8.83 5.51 3.62
C SER A 130 -8.94 5.48 2.10
N LEU A 131 -9.42 4.34 1.59
CA LEU A 131 -9.87 4.17 0.21
C LEU A 131 -11.38 4.43 0.14
N PRO A 132 -11.85 5.55 -0.45
CA PRO A 132 -13.26 5.72 -0.68
C PRO A 132 -13.79 4.65 -1.64
N SER A 133 -14.74 3.83 -1.17
CA SER A 133 -15.37 2.81 -1.99
C SER A 133 -16.07 3.43 -3.20
N ARG A 134 -15.95 2.79 -4.37
CA ARG A 134 -16.55 3.20 -5.65
C ARG A 134 -15.88 4.38 -6.36
N MET A 135 -14.73 4.84 -5.90
CA MET A 135 -14.02 5.96 -6.51
C MET A 135 -12.65 5.49 -7.08
N GLY A 136 -12.68 4.81 -8.16
CA GLY A 136 -11.59 4.12 -8.87
C GLY A 136 -10.19 4.78 -8.96
N PRO A 137 -9.35 4.32 -9.89
CA PRO A 137 -7.94 4.72 -10.00
C PRO A 137 -7.68 6.22 -10.06
N ALA A 138 -8.46 6.95 -10.86
CA ALA A 138 -8.25 8.39 -11.07
C ALA A 138 -8.38 9.22 -9.78
N LEU A 139 -9.31 8.84 -8.87
CA LEU A 139 -9.40 9.52 -7.58
C LEU A 139 -8.18 9.23 -6.73
N GLN A 140 -7.70 7.98 -6.68
CA GLN A 140 -6.54 7.62 -5.87
C GLN A 140 -5.28 8.33 -6.37
N THR A 141 -5.10 8.48 -7.68
CA THR A 141 -4.06 9.32 -8.27
C THR A 141 -4.17 10.77 -7.78
N ARG A 142 -5.39 11.32 -7.78
CA ARG A 142 -5.64 12.70 -7.30
C ARG A 142 -5.35 12.86 -5.81
N VAL A 143 -5.72 11.88 -4.97
CA VAL A 143 -5.38 11.88 -3.53
C VAL A 143 -3.85 11.90 -3.36
N GLY A 144 -3.12 11.08 -4.12
CA GLY A 144 -1.67 11.09 -4.13
C GLY A 144 -1.09 12.46 -4.52
N HIS A 145 -1.57 13.05 -5.61
CA HIS A 145 -1.15 14.39 -6.04
C HIS A 145 -1.35 15.46 -4.98
N ALA A 146 -2.50 15.47 -4.31
CA ALA A 146 -2.81 16.44 -3.27
C ALA A 146 -1.82 16.37 -2.08
N LEU A 147 -1.18 15.23 -1.86
CA LEU A 147 -0.25 15.02 -0.74
C LEU A 147 1.24 15.05 -1.14
N THR A 148 1.56 15.34 -2.42
CA THR A 148 2.94 15.30 -2.92
C THR A 148 3.90 16.20 -2.12
N SER A 149 3.45 17.38 -1.67
CA SER A 149 4.26 18.33 -0.90
C SER A 149 4.82 17.77 0.39
N LEU A 150 4.11 16.86 1.03
CA LEU A 150 4.56 16.21 2.28
C LEU A 150 5.88 15.46 2.12
N ARG A 151 6.21 14.99 0.92
CA ARG A 151 7.47 14.30 0.61
C ARG A 151 8.69 15.23 0.80
N GLU A 152 8.55 16.53 0.52
CA GLU A 152 9.59 17.55 0.74
C GLU A 152 9.77 17.84 2.22
N GLU A 153 8.72 17.66 3.01
CA GLU A 153 8.72 17.88 4.46
C GLU A 153 9.30 16.71 5.25
N GLY A 154 9.68 15.63 4.55
CA GLY A 154 10.27 14.44 5.16
C GLY A 154 9.25 13.35 5.52
N VAL A 155 8.06 13.37 4.92
CA VAL A 155 7.02 12.34 5.09
C VAL A 155 7.15 11.29 3.99
N LEU A 156 7.16 10.01 4.37
CA LEU A 156 7.13 8.89 3.44
C LEU A 156 5.67 8.52 3.12
N LEU A 157 5.32 8.52 1.84
CA LEU A 157 3.99 8.15 1.37
C LEU A 157 4.00 6.71 0.84
N ILE A 158 3.10 5.86 1.34
CA ILE A 158 3.01 4.43 1.01
C ILE A 158 1.60 4.08 0.58
N GLY A 159 1.46 3.49 -0.60
CA GLY A 159 0.29 2.72 -0.99
C GLY A 159 0.52 1.24 -0.67
N SER A 160 -0.27 0.66 0.20
CA SER A 160 -0.15 -0.73 0.66
C SER A 160 -1.31 -1.56 0.12
N GLY A 161 -1.01 -2.48 -0.80
CA GLY A 161 -1.99 -3.32 -1.47
C GLY A 161 -1.39 -4.63 -1.96
N SER A 162 -1.68 -5.00 -3.19
CA SER A 162 -1.05 -6.12 -3.90
C SER A 162 -1.15 -5.90 -5.41
N ILE A 163 -0.11 -6.28 -6.16
CA ILE A 163 -0.13 -6.14 -7.62
C ILE A 163 -1.07 -7.16 -8.29
N THR A 164 -1.30 -8.29 -7.66
CA THR A 164 -2.33 -9.28 -8.01
C THR A 164 -2.92 -9.85 -6.72
N HIS A 165 -4.25 -9.88 -6.62
CA HIS A 165 -4.95 -10.31 -5.40
C HIS A 165 -6.25 -11.05 -5.74
N ASN A 166 -6.17 -12.37 -5.89
CA ASN A 166 -7.32 -13.25 -6.03
C ASN A 166 -7.14 -14.47 -5.12
N LEU A 167 -7.68 -14.37 -3.91
CA LEU A 167 -7.54 -15.41 -2.89
C LEU A 167 -8.17 -16.74 -3.28
N GLY A 168 -9.15 -16.71 -4.20
CA GLY A 168 -9.80 -17.93 -4.70
C GLY A 168 -8.93 -18.76 -5.66
N GLU A 169 -7.85 -18.18 -6.16
CA GLU A 169 -6.94 -18.83 -7.12
C GLU A 169 -5.51 -19.02 -6.58
N LEU A 170 -5.33 -18.91 -5.26
CA LEU A 170 -4.02 -19.17 -4.66
C LEU A 170 -3.74 -20.66 -4.53
N ASP A 171 -2.55 -21.08 -4.95
CA ASP A 171 -2.00 -22.39 -4.66
C ASP A 171 -1.08 -22.33 -3.44
N TRP A 172 -1.60 -22.74 -2.29
CA TRP A 172 -0.87 -22.75 -1.01
C TRP A 172 0.35 -23.69 -0.99
N HIS A 173 0.48 -24.56 -1.99
CA HIS A 173 1.59 -25.51 -2.13
C HIS A 173 2.55 -25.13 -3.27
N ALA A 174 2.27 -24.04 -3.98
CA ALA A 174 3.12 -23.55 -5.05
C ALA A 174 4.53 -23.24 -4.56
N GLY A 175 5.51 -23.81 -5.24
CA GLY A 175 6.91 -23.42 -5.03
C GLY A 175 7.19 -21.99 -5.54
N PRO A 176 8.32 -21.38 -5.14
CA PRO A 176 8.65 -20.00 -5.49
C PRO A 176 8.76 -19.74 -7.01
N GLU A 177 9.04 -20.78 -7.80
CA GLU A 177 9.12 -20.69 -9.27
C GLU A 177 7.80 -20.97 -9.98
N SER A 178 6.78 -21.44 -9.25
CA SER A 178 5.46 -21.72 -9.81
C SER A 178 4.63 -20.44 -9.84
N ILE A 179 4.61 -19.79 -11.01
CA ILE A 179 3.88 -18.54 -11.19
C ILE A 179 2.81 -18.74 -12.26
N GLU A 180 1.57 -18.43 -11.89
CA GLU A 180 0.43 -18.47 -12.79
C GLU A 180 0.61 -17.52 -13.97
N PRO A 181 0.49 -17.99 -15.23
CA PRO A 181 0.72 -17.15 -16.41
C PRO A 181 -0.19 -15.91 -16.46
N TRP A 182 -1.42 -16.02 -15.97
CA TRP A 182 -2.37 -14.90 -15.94
C TRP A 182 -1.94 -13.81 -14.95
N ALA A 183 -1.41 -14.20 -13.79
CA ALA A 183 -0.94 -13.25 -12.79
C ALA A 183 0.31 -12.52 -13.26
N ARG A 184 1.25 -13.27 -13.89
CA ARG A 184 2.43 -12.70 -14.54
C ARG A 184 2.03 -11.72 -15.64
N GLY A 185 1.12 -12.12 -16.55
CA GLY A 185 0.69 -11.30 -17.67
C GLY A 185 0.05 -9.98 -17.24
N PHE A 186 -0.77 -9.99 -16.18
CA PHE A 186 -1.34 -8.78 -15.60
C PHE A 186 -0.25 -7.88 -15.00
N ARG A 187 0.62 -8.43 -14.14
CA ARG A 187 1.72 -7.70 -13.53
C ARG A 187 2.63 -7.05 -14.58
N ASP A 188 3.03 -7.80 -15.59
CA ASP A 188 3.94 -7.30 -16.65
C ASP A 188 3.28 -6.15 -17.42
N TRP A 189 1.99 -6.25 -17.73
CA TRP A 189 1.24 -5.15 -18.35
C TRP A 189 1.23 -3.88 -17.47
N VAL A 190 0.99 -4.02 -16.17
CA VAL A 190 1.03 -2.86 -15.25
C VAL A 190 2.41 -2.23 -15.24
N VAL A 191 3.47 -3.04 -15.16
CA VAL A 191 4.86 -2.57 -15.17
C VAL A 191 5.17 -1.82 -16.47
N ASP A 192 4.77 -2.37 -17.63
CA ASP A 192 4.97 -1.71 -18.93
C ASP A 192 4.27 -0.36 -18.99
N LYS A 193 3.04 -0.26 -18.46
CA LYS A 193 2.28 0.99 -18.43
C LYS A 193 2.85 2.02 -17.46
N LEU A 194 3.35 1.58 -16.30
CA LEU A 194 4.07 2.44 -15.36
C LEU A 194 5.37 2.98 -15.97
N ALA A 195 6.16 2.13 -16.62
CA ALA A 195 7.40 2.51 -17.29
C ALA A 195 7.17 3.47 -18.47
N ALA A 196 6.07 3.29 -19.21
CA ALA A 196 5.66 4.17 -20.29
C ALA A 196 4.97 5.46 -19.82
N ASN A 197 4.71 5.62 -18.53
CA ASN A 197 3.91 6.71 -17.95
C ASN A 197 2.51 6.85 -18.59
N ASP A 198 1.90 5.71 -18.98
CA ASP A 198 0.60 5.64 -19.65
C ASP A 198 -0.53 5.64 -18.61
N GLU A 199 -0.78 6.81 -18.02
CA GLU A 199 -1.78 6.97 -16.98
C GLU A 199 -3.19 6.64 -17.46
N ALA A 200 -3.51 6.98 -18.71
CA ALA A 200 -4.84 6.71 -19.27
C ALA A 200 -5.13 5.19 -19.35
N ALA A 201 -4.14 4.40 -19.79
CA ALA A 201 -4.28 2.95 -19.79
C ALA A 201 -4.38 2.38 -18.37
N LEU A 202 -3.53 2.87 -17.44
CA LEU A 202 -3.58 2.46 -16.04
C LEU A 202 -4.94 2.74 -15.39
N HIS A 203 -5.55 3.91 -15.64
CA HIS A 203 -6.88 4.22 -15.13
C HIS A 203 -7.99 3.33 -15.73
N ASP A 204 -7.82 2.87 -16.96
CA ASP A 204 -8.75 1.98 -17.66
C ASP A 204 -8.29 0.49 -17.61
N TYR A 205 -7.49 0.11 -16.62
CA TYR A 205 -6.86 -1.22 -16.52
C TYR A 205 -7.85 -2.38 -16.61
N ARG A 206 -9.05 -2.21 -16.07
CA ARG A 206 -10.07 -3.27 -16.09
C ARG A 206 -10.49 -3.69 -17.49
N ARG A 207 -10.37 -2.78 -18.48
CA ARG A 207 -10.70 -3.05 -19.88
C ARG A 207 -9.48 -3.38 -20.72
N GLN A 208 -8.33 -2.80 -20.39
CA GLN A 208 -7.14 -2.89 -21.22
C GLN A 208 -6.13 -3.95 -20.78
N ALA A 209 -6.03 -4.21 -19.46
CA ALA A 209 -5.08 -5.17 -18.96
C ALA A 209 -5.54 -6.62 -19.18
N PRO A 210 -4.64 -7.53 -19.59
CA PRO A 210 -4.96 -8.95 -19.65
C PRO A 210 -5.31 -9.44 -18.24
N HIS A 211 -6.33 -10.28 -18.15
CA HIS A 211 -6.74 -10.93 -16.90
C HIS A 211 -7.10 -9.99 -15.73
N ALA A 212 -7.43 -8.72 -15.98
CA ALA A 212 -7.65 -7.71 -14.95
C ALA A 212 -8.66 -8.15 -13.88
N VAL A 213 -9.84 -8.65 -14.29
CA VAL A 213 -10.89 -9.11 -13.37
C VAL A 213 -10.48 -10.39 -12.63
N ARG A 214 -9.67 -11.25 -13.26
CA ARG A 214 -9.13 -12.45 -12.60
C ARG A 214 -8.07 -12.08 -11.57
N SER A 215 -7.21 -11.11 -11.89
CA SER A 215 -6.16 -10.63 -10.98
C SER A 215 -6.72 -9.85 -9.79
N HIS A 216 -7.80 -9.10 -10.02
CA HIS A 216 -8.51 -8.30 -9.03
C HIS A 216 -10.02 -8.48 -9.19
N PRO A 217 -10.65 -9.50 -8.57
CA PRO A 217 -12.12 -9.62 -8.54
C PRO A 217 -12.79 -8.36 -7.99
N SER A 218 -12.20 -7.76 -6.96
CA SER A 218 -12.44 -6.40 -6.44
C SER A 218 -11.15 -5.59 -6.50
N ASP A 219 -11.20 -4.27 -6.54
CA ASP A 219 -10.04 -3.43 -6.90
C ASP A 219 -9.30 -2.80 -5.72
N GLU A 220 -9.77 -2.99 -4.48
CA GLU A 220 -9.22 -2.36 -3.28
C GLU A 220 -7.71 -2.62 -3.10
N HIS A 221 -7.19 -3.80 -3.49
CA HIS A 221 -5.76 -4.11 -3.37
C HIS A 221 -4.90 -3.49 -4.47
N LEU A 222 -5.48 -3.10 -5.61
CA LEU A 222 -4.73 -2.37 -6.64
C LEU A 222 -4.78 -0.85 -6.45
N LEU A 223 -5.83 -0.32 -5.86
CA LEU A 223 -6.05 1.13 -5.71
C LEU A 223 -4.91 1.87 -5.01
N PRO A 224 -4.22 1.30 -3.98
CA PRO A 224 -3.07 1.95 -3.36
C PRO A 224 -1.89 2.23 -4.32
N LEU A 225 -1.76 1.47 -5.42
CA LEU A 225 -0.78 1.75 -6.47
C LEU A 225 -0.97 3.14 -7.08
N TYR A 226 -2.21 3.51 -7.35
CA TYR A 226 -2.54 4.79 -7.97
C TYR A 226 -2.29 5.96 -7.03
N PHE A 227 -2.51 5.78 -5.73
CA PHE A 227 -2.10 6.75 -4.72
C PHE A 227 -0.58 6.96 -4.75
N ALA A 228 0.20 5.90 -4.67
CA ALA A 228 1.66 5.98 -4.70
C ALA A 228 2.16 6.61 -6.00
N ARG A 229 1.59 6.21 -7.15
CA ARG A 229 1.91 6.79 -8.46
C ARG A 229 1.58 8.27 -8.55
N GLY A 230 0.41 8.68 -8.04
CA GLY A 230 -0.01 10.09 -8.03
C GLY A 230 0.85 10.97 -7.14
N ALA A 231 1.34 10.44 -6.02
CA ALA A 231 2.21 11.15 -5.10
C ALA A 231 3.68 11.21 -5.56
N GLY A 232 4.09 10.32 -6.48
CA GLY A 232 5.49 10.10 -6.83
C GLY A 232 5.96 10.81 -8.10
N GLY A 233 7.13 10.40 -8.55
CA GLY A 233 7.81 10.83 -9.78
C GLY A 233 8.12 9.63 -10.67
N ASP A 234 9.39 9.49 -11.05
CA ASP A 234 9.87 8.44 -11.93
C ASP A 234 9.69 7.05 -11.32
N PHE A 235 9.18 6.13 -12.14
CA PHE A 235 8.94 4.74 -11.75
C PHE A 235 10.22 3.91 -11.72
N SER A 236 10.38 3.12 -10.68
CA SER A 236 11.38 2.07 -10.60
C SER A 236 10.90 0.89 -9.77
N ILE A 237 11.50 -0.29 -10.01
CA ILE A 237 11.15 -1.54 -9.34
C ILE A 237 12.17 -1.77 -8.22
N ALA A 238 11.70 -1.82 -6.96
CA ALA A 238 12.53 -2.14 -5.80
C ALA A 238 12.56 -3.64 -5.51
N HIS A 239 11.48 -4.36 -5.81
CA HIS A 239 11.38 -5.82 -5.67
C HIS A 239 10.32 -6.38 -6.62
N GLN A 240 10.52 -7.60 -7.08
CA GLN A 240 9.53 -8.38 -7.82
C GLN A 240 9.47 -9.80 -7.29
N GLY A 241 8.27 -10.36 -7.22
CA GLY A 241 8.08 -11.73 -6.82
C GLY A 241 6.62 -12.15 -6.78
N PHE A 242 6.41 -13.44 -6.64
CA PHE A 242 5.11 -14.03 -6.39
C PHE A 242 5.22 -15.01 -5.23
N THR A 243 4.11 -15.19 -4.53
CA THR A 243 3.93 -16.26 -3.55
C THR A 243 2.61 -16.97 -3.83
N MET A 244 2.48 -18.21 -3.40
CA MET A 244 1.26 -19.00 -3.61
C MET A 244 0.80 -19.04 -5.08
N GLY A 245 1.72 -19.06 -6.01
CA GLY A 245 1.48 -19.11 -7.45
C GLY A 245 0.98 -17.81 -8.09
N ALA A 246 0.19 -17.01 -7.40
CA ALA A 246 -0.52 -15.89 -8.00
C ALA A 246 -0.56 -14.60 -7.18
N LEU A 247 -0.16 -14.61 -5.92
CA LEU A 247 -0.12 -13.40 -5.10
C LEU A 247 1.16 -12.61 -5.42
N GLY A 248 1.02 -11.46 -6.06
CA GLY A 248 2.14 -10.60 -6.43
C GLY A 248 2.70 -9.85 -5.23
N MET A 249 4.03 -9.91 -5.07
CA MET A 249 4.76 -9.34 -3.94
C MET A 249 5.65 -8.17 -4.35
N ASP A 250 5.34 -7.53 -5.44
CA ASP A 250 6.16 -6.46 -6.02
C ASP A 250 6.18 -5.22 -5.13
N ILE A 251 7.31 -4.52 -5.12
CA ILE A 251 7.49 -3.23 -4.46
C ILE A 251 7.97 -2.23 -5.52
N TYR A 252 7.24 -1.14 -5.67
CA TYR A 252 7.55 -0.08 -6.62
C TYR A 252 7.89 1.22 -5.90
N ARG A 253 8.78 1.99 -6.52
CA ARG A 253 9.22 3.30 -6.06
C ARG A 253 8.92 4.34 -7.14
N PHE A 254 8.44 5.51 -6.71
CA PHE A 254 8.13 6.66 -7.55
C PHE A 254 8.85 7.91 -7.01
N GLY A 255 9.85 8.43 -7.75
CA GLY A 255 10.62 9.64 -7.40
C GLY A 255 12.09 9.44 -7.21
#